data_39fdc7dc49288f4525466e5f86ca45b3
#
_entry.id   39fdc7dc49288f4525466e5f86ca45b3
#
_cell.length_a   1.000
_cell.length_b   1.000
_cell.length_c   1.000
_cell.angle_alpha   90.00
_cell.angle_beta   90.00
_cell.angle_gamma   90.00
#
_symmetry.space_group_name_H-M   'P 1'
#
loop_
_entity.id
_entity.type
_entity.pdbx_description
1 polymer ?
#
loop_
_entity_poly.entity_id
_entity_poly.type
_entity_poly.pdbx_seq_one_letter_code
_entity_poly.pdbx_strand_id
1 'polypeptide(L)'
;MASSVALVTTIAVVPASAAAQPGPPVGPSTGGLDRAELRAALAAVPAAGVPGALVAVRDGRRDWRDAAGQAFLTRPRPMQPQLRHRIGSVTKTFVATTVLQLVDEGRLDLDDPIGQWLPDVVPGELGAQVTVRMLLNHTSGIGNYTNTMIGSYAAINQMQVTTYAPTDLVAIGLAMPPTNAPGTRFSYSNTNYVLAGLLIETITGNDAAGEVQRRILRPLRLTGTSFPGTDPRIRGPHSGAYFAPFGVRDVSEFNMSWAWTAGEMIATTADLNTFFRALLGGDLLSPTTLEEMLTGVPMLPEQPEAGSYGLGIYSLPTPCGEFWGHDGAVIGHLTYSMHSRDGTRQVSSGINLSHYQIGLPDPHPIDIAWYTLLYTAICPTDEANSRSATAVPPLPSVTRMPGTNDAAVAVP
;
A
#
# COMPACT_ATOMS: atom_id res chain seq x y z
N MET A 1 -68.52 10.91 -32.52
CA MET A 1 -67.46 11.83 -32.91
C MET A 1 -66.52 12.00 -31.70
N ALA A 2 -65.43 11.35 -31.70
CA ALA A 2 -64.41 11.39 -30.60
C ALA A 2 -63.16 11.97 -31.21
N SER A 3 -62.77 13.19 -30.75
CA SER A 3 -61.56 13.88 -31.20
C SER A 3 -60.36 13.40 -30.37
N SER A 4 -59.41 12.80 -31.04
CA SER A 4 -58.10 12.44 -30.44
C SER A 4 -57.15 13.65 -30.48
N VAL A 5 -56.71 14.09 -29.30
CA VAL A 5 -55.66 15.10 -29.18
C VAL A 5 -54.31 14.38 -29.09
N ALA A 6 -53.47 14.59 -30.09
CA ALA A 6 -52.07 14.09 -30.08
C ALA A 6 -51.18 15.05 -29.26
N LEU A 7 -50.56 14.50 -28.22
CA LEU A 7 -49.54 15.20 -27.40
C LEU A 7 -48.20 15.09 -28.14
N VAL A 8 -47.66 16.17 -28.66
CA VAL A 8 -46.29 16.23 -29.22
C VAL A 8 -45.34 16.56 -28.11
N THR A 9 -44.55 15.58 -27.71
CA THR A 9 -43.44 15.75 -26.74
C THR A 9 -42.19 16.17 -27.50
N THR A 10 -41.77 17.41 -27.31
CA THR A 10 -40.50 17.95 -27.84
C THR A 10 -39.37 17.45 -26.88
N ILE A 11 -38.51 16.60 -27.40
CA ILE A 11 -37.28 16.18 -26.71
C ILE A 11 -36.26 17.31 -26.91
N ALA A 12 -35.91 18.01 -25.82
CA ALA A 12 -34.78 18.95 -25.79
C ALA A 12 -33.47 18.17 -25.85
N VAL A 13 -32.73 18.32 -26.94
CA VAL A 13 -31.38 17.82 -27.09
C VAL A 13 -30.46 18.74 -26.29
N VAL A 14 -29.95 18.25 -25.17
CA VAL A 14 -28.87 18.90 -24.40
C VAL A 14 -27.58 18.72 -25.19
N PRO A 15 -26.83 19.78 -25.54
CA PRO A 15 -25.56 19.61 -26.22
C PRO A 15 -24.56 18.89 -25.30
N ALA A 16 -23.91 17.87 -25.86
CA ALA A 16 -22.83 17.16 -25.18
C ALA A 16 -21.75 18.13 -24.75
N SER A 17 -21.44 18.16 -23.47
CA SER A 17 -20.32 18.92 -22.90
C SER A 17 -19.03 18.44 -23.57
N ALA A 18 -18.29 19.35 -24.20
CA ALA A 18 -17.01 19.05 -24.83
C ALA A 18 -16.07 18.50 -23.76
N ALA A 19 -15.56 17.31 -24.01
CA ALA A 19 -14.50 16.70 -23.15
C ALA A 19 -13.32 17.70 -23.09
N ALA A 20 -12.95 18.07 -21.87
CA ALA A 20 -11.78 18.91 -21.64
C ALA A 20 -10.53 18.16 -22.16
N GLN A 21 -9.80 18.77 -23.09
CA GLN A 21 -8.52 18.23 -23.53
C GLN A 21 -7.55 18.23 -22.35
N PRO A 22 -6.72 17.19 -22.19
CA PRO A 22 -5.65 17.20 -21.19
C PRO A 22 -4.76 18.42 -21.47
N GLY A 23 -4.57 19.26 -20.45
CA GLY A 23 -3.65 20.40 -20.51
C GLY A 23 -2.21 19.93 -20.80
N PRO A 24 -1.35 20.82 -21.32
CA PRO A 24 0.05 20.47 -21.55
C PRO A 24 0.70 20.00 -20.23
N PRO A 25 1.69 19.09 -20.30
CA PRO A 25 2.37 18.61 -19.10
C PRO A 25 2.94 19.81 -18.33
N VAL A 26 2.55 19.92 -17.07
CA VAL A 26 3.07 20.94 -16.17
C VAL A 26 4.55 20.67 -16.01
N GLY A 27 5.40 21.58 -16.43
CA GLY A 27 6.85 21.49 -16.24
C GLY A 27 7.20 21.36 -14.75
N PRO A 28 8.41 20.88 -14.41
CA PRO A 28 8.80 20.68 -13.02
C PRO A 28 8.66 22.02 -12.26
N SER A 29 7.90 21.94 -11.15
CA SER A 29 7.72 23.08 -10.24
C SER A 29 9.08 23.61 -9.80
N THR A 30 9.30 24.93 -9.97
CA THR A 30 10.54 25.62 -9.56
C THR A 30 10.56 25.93 -8.06
N GLY A 31 9.46 25.67 -7.33
CA GLY A 31 9.36 25.81 -5.88
C GLY A 31 10.13 24.68 -5.16
N GLY A 32 11.06 25.02 -4.28
CA GLY A 32 11.75 24.04 -3.42
C GLY A 32 10.86 23.59 -2.26
N LEU A 33 11.31 22.56 -1.50
CA LEU A 33 10.63 22.10 -0.28
C LEU A 33 10.37 23.27 0.69
N ASP A 34 9.11 23.61 0.90
CA ASP A 34 8.73 24.52 2.00
C ASP A 34 8.68 23.73 3.31
N ARG A 35 9.79 23.84 4.07
CA ARG A 35 9.91 23.13 5.35
C ARG A 35 9.00 23.69 6.45
N ALA A 36 8.55 24.94 6.33
CA ALA A 36 7.64 25.51 7.32
C ALA A 36 6.23 24.96 7.11
N GLU A 37 5.77 24.91 5.86
CA GLU A 37 4.49 24.32 5.49
C GLU A 37 4.44 22.82 5.81
N LEU A 38 5.49 22.08 5.45
CA LEU A 38 5.62 20.65 5.78
C LEU A 38 5.59 20.39 7.29
N ARG A 39 6.24 21.24 8.12
CA ARG A 39 6.17 21.10 9.58
C ARG A 39 4.79 21.41 10.13
N ALA A 40 4.13 22.41 9.58
CA ALA A 40 2.75 22.73 9.99
C ALA A 40 1.79 21.58 9.67
N ALA A 41 1.87 21.02 8.45
CA ALA A 41 1.07 19.86 8.04
C ALA A 41 1.40 18.62 8.89
N LEU A 42 2.67 18.35 9.17
CA LEU A 42 3.09 17.24 10.03
C LEU A 42 2.56 17.39 11.46
N ALA A 43 2.61 18.60 12.03
CA ALA A 43 2.12 18.86 13.38
C ALA A 43 0.59 18.70 13.51
N ALA A 44 -0.15 18.91 12.42
CA ALA A 44 -1.60 18.70 12.38
C ALA A 44 -1.98 17.22 12.52
N VAL A 45 -1.12 16.27 12.12
CA VAL A 45 -1.43 14.84 12.20
C VAL A 45 -1.63 14.35 13.65
N PRO A 46 -0.67 14.53 14.58
CA PRO A 46 -0.92 14.20 15.99
C PRO A 46 -1.98 15.09 16.62
N ALA A 47 -2.16 16.33 16.20
CA ALA A 47 -3.25 17.20 16.71
C ALA A 47 -4.64 16.65 16.32
N ALA A 48 -4.75 15.87 15.24
CA ALA A 48 -5.98 15.18 14.83
C ALA A 48 -6.27 13.89 15.62
N GLY A 49 -5.35 13.44 16.52
CA GLY A 49 -5.59 12.31 17.42
C GLY A 49 -4.64 11.11 17.28
N VAL A 50 -3.63 11.17 16.41
CA VAL A 50 -2.61 10.12 16.31
C VAL A 50 -1.56 10.33 17.40
N PRO A 51 -1.06 9.27 18.09
CA PRO A 51 0.05 9.44 19.03
C PRO A 51 1.26 10.10 18.40
N GLY A 52 1.66 9.66 17.21
CA GLY A 52 2.80 10.23 16.50
C GLY A 52 2.84 9.91 15.02
N ALA A 53 3.52 10.78 14.27
CA ALA A 53 3.75 10.67 12.85
C ALA A 53 5.22 10.93 12.51
N LEU A 54 5.73 10.28 11.47
CA LEU A 54 7.05 10.48 10.94
C LEU A 54 7.01 10.55 9.41
N VAL A 55 7.91 11.32 8.81
CA VAL A 55 7.94 11.54 7.36
C VAL A 55 9.37 11.73 6.85
N ALA A 56 9.60 11.24 5.64
CA ALA A 56 10.78 11.54 4.84
C ALA A 56 10.32 12.02 3.46
N VAL A 57 10.75 13.21 3.08
CA VAL A 57 10.45 13.83 1.79
C VAL A 57 11.75 14.07 1.05
N ARG A 58 11.74 13.85 -0.27
CA ARG A 58 12.82 14.19 -1.17
C ARG A 58 12.29 15.02 -2.34
N ASP A 59 13.05 16.02 -2.71
CA ASP A 59 12.83 16.87 -3.88
C ASP A 59 14.16 17.08 -4.61
N GLY A 60 14.37 16.34 -5.68
CA GLY A 60 15.63 16.31 -6.39
C GLY A 60 16.78 15.85 -5.48
N ARG A 61 17.69 16.77 -5.15
CA ARG A 61 18.81 16.53 -4.23
C ARG A 61 18.54 16.95 -2.79
N ARG A 62 17.36 17.51 -2.50
CA ARG A 62 17.02 18.01 -1.17
C ARG A 62 16.26 16.91 -0.41
N ASP A 63 16.77 16.54 0.74
CA ASP A 63 16.11 15.65 1.67
C ASP A 63 15.60 16.42 2.90
N TRP A 64 14.43 16.07 3.36
CA TRP A 64 13.88 16.54 4.62
C TRP A 64 13.24 15.36 5.36
N ARG A 65 13.52 15.27 6.64
CA ARG A 65 12.94 14.24 7.52
C ARG A 65 12.56 14.92 8.82
N ASP A 66 11.35 14.63 9.28
CA ASP A 66 10.87 15.16 10.54
C ASP A 66 9.83 14.21 11.16
N ALA A 67 9.45 14.49 12.40
CA ALA A 67 8.46 13.72 13.12
C ALA A 67 7.73 14.61 14.13
N ALA A 68 6.48 14.27 14.45
CA ALA A 68 5.68 14.98 15.43
C ALA A 68 4.95 14.01 16.36
N GLY A 69 4.60 14.47 17.58
CA GLY A 69 3.91 13.66 18.58
C GLY A 69 4.81 12.73 19.35
N GLN A 70 4.25 11.60 19.81
CA GLN A 70 4.89 10.66 20.72
C GLN A 70 5.18 9.32 20.05
N ALA A 71 6.37 8.80 20.25
CA ALA A 71 6.71 7.43 19.86
C ALA A 71 6.05 6.39 20.77
N PHE A 72 5.97 6.67 22.08
CA PHE A 72 5.34 5.80 23.07
C PHE A 72 4.41 6.58 23.99
N LEU A 73 3.21 6.04 24.26
CA LEU A 73 2.23 6.64 25.17
C LEU A 73 2.49 6.30 26.64
N THR A 74 2.89 5.06 26.92
CA THR A 74 3.15 4.56 28.29
C THR A 74 4.44 5.12 28.89
N ARG A 75 5.40 5.46 28.04
CA ARG A 75 6.66 6.11 28.38
C ARG A 75 6.86 7.25 27.40
N PRO A 76 6.28 8.42 27.64
CA PRO A 76 6.30 9.52 26.68
C PRO A 76 7.71 9.81 26.18
N ARG A 77 7.90 9.60 24.90
CA ARG A 77 9.14 9.87 24.17
C ARG A 77 8.77 10.54 22.85
N PRO A 78 9.38 11.68 22.50
CA PRO A 78 9.12 12.33 21.23
C PRO A 78 9.31 11.36 20.06
N MET A 79 8.42 11.42 19.08
CA MET A 79 8.60 10.73 17.81
C MET A 79 9.86 11.29 17.13
N GLN A 80 10.59 10.43 16.45
CA GLN A 80 11.83 10.81 15.74
C GLN A 80 11.83 10.21 14.33
N PRO A 81 12.34 10.92 13.31
CA PRO A 81 12.21 10.52 11.92
C PRO A 81 12.99 9.25 11.53
N GLN A 82 13.96 8.81 12.35
CA GLN A 82 14.72 7.59 12.11
C GLN A 82 14.12 6.33 12.75
N LEU A 83 12.99 6.43 13.44
CA LEU A 83 12.38 5.29 14.09
C LEU A 83 11.82 4.31 13.06
N ARG A 84 11.98 3.04 13.38
CA ARG A 84 11.40 1.92 12.63
C ARG A 84 9.93 1.75 12.97
N HIS A 85 9.16 1.30 12.00
CA HIS A 85 7.77 0.90 12.17
C HIS A 85 7.42 -0.25 11.24
N ARG A 86 6.33 -0.95 11.48
CA ARG A 86 5.80 -1.99 10.57
C ARG A 86 5.20 -1.31 9.36
N ILE A 87 5.64 -1.70 8.16
CA ILE A 87 5.27 -1.02 6.92
C ILE A 87 4.09 -1.65 6.19
N GLY A 88 3.56 -2.75 6.75
CA GLY A 88 2.40 -3.41 6.16
C GLY A 88 2.61 -3.80 4.70
N SER A 89 1.60 -3.56 3.90
CA SER A 89 1.56 -3.98 2.49
C SER A 89 2.63 -3.35 1.59
N VAL A 90 3.36 -2.32 2.03
CA VAL A 90 4.58 -1.88 1.31
C VAL A 90 5.58 -3.04 1.16
N THR A 91 5.52 -4.07 2.02
CA THR A 91 6.23 -5.35 1.89
C THR A 91 6.04 -5.98 0.51
N LYS A 92 4.84 -5.87 -0.05
CA LYS A 92 4.50 -6.46 -1.35
C LYS A 92 5.40 -5.98 -2.48
N THR A 93 5.78 -4.72 -2.49
CA THR A 93 6.67 -4.19 -3.52
C THR A 93 8.05 -4.81 -3.44
N PHE A 94 8.59 -5.08 -2.24
CA PHE A 94 9.86 -5.81 -2.07
C PHE A 94 9.76 -7.25 -2.56
N VAL A 95 8.68 -7.94 -2.22
CA VAL A 95 8.42 -9.32 -2.65
C VAL A 95 8.24 -9.40 -4.16
N ALA A 96 7.41 -8.52 -4.74
CA ALA A 96 7.23 -8.45 -6.19
C ALA A 96 8.54 -8.16 -6.93
N THR A 97 9.35 -7.21 -6.45
CA THR A 97 10.68 -6.92 -7.01
C THR A 97 11.57 -8.17 -7.00
N THR A 98 11.51 -8.97 -5.92
CA THR A 98 12.29 -10.23 -5.84
C THR A 98 11.80 -11.27 -6.85
N VAL A 99 10.47 -11.43 -7.01
CA VAL A 99 9.89 -12.31 -8.06
C VAL A 99 10.31 -11.83 -9.45
N LEU A 100 10.24 -10.53 -9.71
CA LEU A 100 10.60 -9.94 -10.99
C LEU A 100 12.11 -10.07 -11.31
N GLN A 101 12.98 -10.07 -10.29
CA GLN A 101 14.39 -10.41 -10.49
C GLN A 101 14.58 -11.88 -10.88
N LEU A 102 13.74 -12.80 -10.41
CA LEU A 102 13.78 -14.19 -10.87
C LEU A 102 13.28 -14.31 -12.32
N VAL A 103 12.36 -13.45 -12.75
CA VAL A 103 11.94 -13.33 -14.16
C VAL A 103 13.11 -12.83 -15.01
N ASP A 104 13.81 -11.78 -14.60
CA ASP A 104 15.01 -11.26 -15.29
C ASP A 104 16.13 -12.32 -15.40
N GLU A 105 16.22 -13.21 -14.43
CA GLU A 105 17.16 -14.34 -14.43
C GLU A 105 16.70 -15.52 -15.32
N GLY A 106 15.50 -15.45 -15.91
CA GLY A 106 14.91 -16.52 -16.72
C GLY A 106 14.56 -17.78 -15.93
N ARG A 107 14.33 -17.65 -14.62
CA ARG A 107 13.98 -18.76 -13.70
C ARG A 107 12.48 -18.92 -13.53
N LEU A 108 11.71 -17.96 -13.96
CA LEU A 108 10.26 -17.87 -13.82
C LEU A 108 9.73 -17.00 -14.96
N ASP A 109 8.55 -17.34 -15.50
CA ASP A 109 7.80 -16.48 -16.41
C ASP A 109 6.59 -15.87 -15.68
N LEU A 110 6.26 -14.62 -15.99
CA LEU A 110 5.08 -13.97 -15.41
C LEU A 110 3.77 -14.69 -15.76
N ASP A 111 3.72 -15.35 -16.89
CA ASP A 111 2.56 -16.06 -17.39
C ASP A 111 2.59 -17.57 -17.09
N ASP A 112 3.59 -18.04 -16.33
CA ASP A 112 3.61 -19.39 -15.79
C ASP A 112 2.40 -19.65 -14.89
N PRO A 113 1.68 -20.78 -15.06
CA PRO A 113 0.67 -21.23 -14.13
C PRO A 113 1.30 -21.54 -12.76
N ILE A 114 0.73 -21.01 -11.68
CA ILE A 114 1.29 -21.21 -10.33
C ILE A 114 1.28 -22.67 -9.87
N GLY A 115 0.36 -23.49 -10.38
CA GLY A 115 0.33 -24.93 -10.10
C GLY A 115 1.54 -25.69 -10.64
N GLN A 116 2.27 -25.15 -11.62
CA GLN A 116 3.55 -25.71 -12.07
C GLN A 116 4.60 -25.67 -10.95
N TRP A 117 4.59 -24.62 -10.16
CA TRP A 117 5.56 -24.35 -9.11
C TRP A 117 5.10 -24.82 -7.73
N LEU A 118 3.79 -24.76 -7.47
CA LEU A 118 3.16 -25.04 -6.19
C LEU A 118 2.04 -26.08 -6.30
N PRO A 119 2.29 -27.28 -6.90
CA PRO A 119 1.24 -28.25 -7.20
C PRO A 119 0.51 -28.78 -5.95
N ASP A 120 1.22 -28.87 -4.83
CA ASP A 120 0.63 -29.36 -3.56
C ASP A 120 -0.10 -28.25 -2.78
N VAL A 121 0.15 -26.97 -3.10
CA VAL A 121 -0.45 -25.82 -2.43
C VAL A 121 -1.68 -25.31 -3.18
N VAL A 122 -1.61 -25.23 -4.51
CA VAL A 122 -2.72 -24.80 -5.39
C VAL A 122 -2.94 -25.88 -6.47
N PRO A 123 -3.56 -27.01 -6.12
CA PRO A 123 -3.78 -28.10 -7.06
C PRO A 123 -4.89 -27.81 -8.06
N GLY A 124 -4.94 -28.62 -9.11
CA GLY A 124 -6.06 -28.70 -10.05
C GLY A 124 -6.20 -27.47 -10.95
N GLU A 125 -7.46 -27.19 -11.33
CA GLU A 125 -7.79 -26.18 -12.34
C GLU A 125 -7.37 -24.77 -11.92
N LEU A 126 -7.51 -24.41 -10.66
CA LEU A 126 -7.11 -23.10 -10.17
C LEU A 126 -5.60 -22.86 -10.34
N GLY A 127 -4.79 -23.86 -9.99
CA GLY A 127 -3.33 -23.79 -10.18
C GLY A 127 -2.91 -23.70 -11.65
N ALA A 128 -3.71 -24.31 -12.56
CA ALA A 128 -3.47 -24.26 -14.00
C ALA A 128 -3.94 -22.94 -14.65
N GLN A 129 -4.89 -22.24 -14.06
CA GLN A 129 -5.46 -20.99 -14.60
C GLN A 129 -4.80 -19.73 -14.05
N VAL A 130 -4.45 -19.72 -12.76
CA VAL A 130 -3.83 -18.55 -12.12
C VAL A 130 -2.36 -18.47 -12.48
N THR A 131 -1.92 -17.31 -12.98
CA THR A 131 -0.51 -17.07 -13.33
C THR A 131 0.21 -16.26 -12.24
N VAL A 132 1.53 -16.21 -12.30
CA VAL A 132 2.37 -15.37 -11.43
C VAL A 132 1.96 -13.91 -11.56
N ARG A 133 1.73 -13.41 -12.77
CA ARG A 133 1.23 -12.06 -13.06
C ARG A 133 -0.07 -11.77 -12.29
N MET A 134 -1.01 -12.71 -12.30
CA MET A 134 -2.30 -12.56 -11.63
C MET A 134 -2.18 -12.51 -10.10
N LEU A 135 -1.18 -13.14 -9.51
CA LEU A 135 -0.86 -12.97 -8.10
C LEU A 135 -0.36 -11.55 -7.82
N LEU A 136 0.62 -11.07 -8.61
CA LEU A 136 1.30 -9.82 -8.36
C LEU A 136 0.39 -8.60 -8.56
N ASN A 137 -0.56 -8.64 -9.53
CA ASN A 137 -1.48 -7.54 -9.84
C ASN A 137 -2.88 -7.72 -9.25
N HIS A 138 -3.08 -8.73 -8.38
CA HIS A 138 -4.35 -8.99 -7.70
C HIS A 138 -5.53 -9.29 -8.64
N THR A 139 -5.28 -9.97 -9.77
CA THR A 139 -6.36 -10.42 -10.66
C THR A 139 -6.63 -11.93 -10.56
N SER A 140 -6.02 -12.64 -9.62
CA SER A 140 -6.15 -14.10 -9.45
C SER A 140 -7.56 -14.57 -9.11
N GLY A 141 -8.38 -13.72 -8.49
CA GLY A 141 -9.68 -14.10 -7.93
C GLY A 141 -9.62 -14.91 -6.62
N ILE A 142 -8.42 -15.19 -6.10
CA ILE A 142 -8.24 -15.93 -4.84
C ILE A 142 -8.69 -15.07 -3.66
N GLY A 143 -9.48 -15.68 -2.74
CA GLY A 143 -9.99 -15.00 -1.55
C GLY A 143 -8.89 -14.44 -0.65
N ASN A 144 -9.21 -13.35 0.07
CA ASN A 144 -8.28 -12.68 0.98
C ASN A 144 -8.42 -13.24 2.39
N TYR A 145 -7.48 -14.07 2.85
CA TYR A 145 -7.54 -14.73 4.16
C TYR A 145 -7.72 -13.74 5.33
N THR A 146 -7.23 -12.51 5.22
CA THR A 146 -7.32 -11.52 6.31
C THR A 146 -8.75 -11.07 6.58
N ASN A 147 -9.69 -11.22 5.62
CA ASN A 147 -11.09 -10.90 5.82
C ASN A 147 -11.77 -11.77 6.88
N THR A 148 -11.23 -12.96 7.17
CA THR A 148 -11.75 -13.86 8.20
C THR A 148 -10.99 -13.81 9.51
N MET A 149 -9.76 -13.29 9.50
CA MET A 149 -8.89 -13.30 10.69
C MET A 149 -9.14 -12.09 11.60
N ILE A 150 -9.44 -10.92 11.03
CA ILE A 150 -9.57 -9.64 11.77
C ILE A 150 -11.05 -9.37 12.02
N GLY A 151 -11.72 -10.22 12.80
CA GLY A 151 -13.16 -10.09 13.05
C GLY A 151 -13.55 -9.68 14.47
N SER A 152 -12.64 -9.75 15.43
CA SER A 152 -12.94 -9.41 16.83
C SER A 152 -11.68 -9.12 17.64
N TYR A 153 -11.81 -8.51 18.81
CA TYR A 153 -10.70 -8.35 19.76
C TYR A 153 -10.08 -9.68 20.20
N ALA A 154 -10.90 -10.71 20.39
CA ALA A 154 -10.42 -12.04 20.77
C ALA A 154 -9.53 -12.63 19.64
N ALA A 155 -9.94 -12.47 18.40
CA ALA A 155 -9.14 -12.89 17.24
C ALA A 155 -7.80 -12.13 17.18
N ILE A 156 -7.80 -10.81 17.39
CA ILE A 156 -6.58 -10.00 17.41
C ILE A 156 -5.65 -10.43 18.56
N ASN A 157 -6.18 -10.68 19.76
CA ASN A 157 -5.38 -11.17 20.88
C ASN A 157 -4.76 -12.53 20.56
N GLN A 158 -5.52 -13.42 19.91
CA GLN A 158 -5.01 -14.71 19.46
C GLN A 158 -3.91 -14.54 18.41
N MET A 159 -4.12 -13.68 17.41
CA MET A 159 -3.12 -13.39 16.36
C MET A 159 -1.81 -12.84 16.95
N GLN A 160 -1.90 -12.03 17.99
CA GLN A 160 -0.72 -11.41 18.63
C GLN A 160 0.32 -12.42 19.09
N VAL A 161 -0.11 -13.62 19.49
CA VAL A 161 0.73 -14.65 20.07
C VAL A 161 0.84 -15.92 19.22
N THR A 162 0.01 -16.05 18.18
CA THR A 162 0.00 -17.23 17.31
C THR A 162 1.03 -17.13 16.20
N THR A 163 1.74 -18.22 15.95
CA THR A 163 2.56 -18.38 14.74
C THR A 163 1.74 -19.09 13.67
N TYR A 164 1.67 -18.50 12.50
CA TYR A 164 0.98 -19.04 11.33
C TYR A 164 2.01 -19.55 10.32
N ALA A 165 1.81 -20.75 9.81
CA ALA A 165 2.57 -21.24 8.66
C ALA A 165 2.01 -20.56 7.37
N PRO A 166 2.86 -20.23 6.39
CA PRO A 166 2.40 -19.64 5.13
C PRO A 166 1.34 -20.49 4.42
N THR A 167 1.49 -21.81 4.44
CA THR A 167 0.54 -22.75 3.84
C THR A 167 -0.84 -22.71 4.52
N ASP A 168 -0.91 -22.47 5.84
CA ASP A 168 -2.16 -22.35 6.57
C ASP A 168 -2.90 -21.07 6.13
N LEU A 169 -2.18 -19.95 5.93
CA LEU A 169 -2.76 -18.71 5.43
C LEU A 169 -3.32 -18.88 4.01
N VAL A 170 -2.58 -19.59 3.15
CA VAL A 170 -3.07 -19.92 1.80
C VAL A 170 -4.30 -20.79 1.86
N ALA A 171 -4.32 -21.84 2.71
CA ALA A 171 -5.48 -22.73 2.85
C ALA A 171 -6.75 -21.96 3.26
N ILE A 172 -6.64 -20.99 4.17
CA ILE A 172 -7.76 -20.11 4.53
C ILE A 172 -8.26 -19.33 3.30
N GLY A 173 -7.35 -18.72 2.54
CA GLY A 173 -7.71 -17.95 1.35
C GLY A 173 -8.36 -18.79 0.25
N LEU A 174 -7.85 -20.00 0.02
CA LEU A 174 -8.41 -20.94 -0.97
C LEU A 174 -9.77 -21.53 -0.56
N ALA A 175 -10.06 -21.61 0.75
CA ALA A 175 -11.36 -22.04 1.25
C ALA A 175 -12.46 -20.97 1.10
N MET A 176 -12.09 -19.72 0.78
CA MET A 176 -13.05 -18.63 0.57
C MET A 176 -13.65 -18.71 -0.83
N PRO A 177 -14.88 -18.21 -1.04
CA PRO A 177 -15.43 -18.07 -2.38
C PRO A 177 -14.51 -17.22 -3.28
N PRO A 178 -14.34 -17.60 -4.56
CA PRO A 178 -13.61 -16.76 -5.51
C PRO A 178 -14.23 -15.36 -5.63
N THR A 179 -13.40 -14.33 -5.72
CA THR A 179 -13.89 -12.94 -5.88
C THR A 179 -14.25 -12.61 -7.33
N ASN A 180 -13.61 -13.29 -8.28
CA ASN A 180 -13.81 -13.17 -9.73
C ASN A 180 -13.14 -14.34 -10.45
N ALA A 181 -13.44 -14.51 -11.74
CA ALA A 181 -12.66 -15.42 -12.57
C ALA A 181 -11.21 -14.91 -12.71
N PRO A 182 -10.19 -15.80 -12.76
CA PRO A 182 -8.80 -15.40 -12.93
C PRO A 182 -8.60 -14.48 -14.13
N GLY A 183 -7.81 -13.42 -13.95
CA GLY A 183 -7.45 -12.45 -14.99
C GLY A 183 -8.51 -11.39 -15.31
N THR A 184 -9.72 -11.44 -14.73
CA THR A 184 -10.83 -10.59 -15.21
C THR A 184 -10.91 -9.21 -14.58
N ARG A 185 -10.53 -9.04 -13.32
CA ARG A 185 -10.57 -7.76 -12.62
C ARG A 185 -9.66 -7.75 -11.40
N PHE A 186 -9.31 -6.56 -10.97
CA PHE A 186 -8.62 -6.33 -9.71
C PHE A 186 -9.50 -6.74 -8.51
N SER A 187 -8.92 -7.51 -7.60
CA SER A 187 -9.49 -7.86 -6.30
C SER A 187 -8.35 -8.13 -5.31
N TYR A 188 -8.07 -7.15 -4.47
CA TYR A 188 -6.92 -7.22 -3.55
C TYR A 188 -6.98 -8.46 -2.64
N SER A 189 -5.90 -9.24 -2.60
CA SER A 189 -5.80 -10.42 -1.77
C SER A 189 -4.39 -10.60 -1.18
N ASN A 190 -4.29 -10.65 0.14
CA ASN A 190 -3.03 -10.96 0.82
C ASN A 190 -2.57 -12.40 0.54
N THR A 191 -3.49 -13.31 0.26
CA THR A 191 -3.18 -14.71 -0.13
C THR A 191 -2.24 -14.76 -1.34
N ASN A 192 -2.41 -13.87 -2.30
CA ASN A 192 -1.56 -13.78 -3.48
C ASN A 192 -0.08 -13.56 -3.13
N TYR A 193 0.19 -12.73 -2.13
CA TYR A 193 1.56 -12.41 -1.74
C TYR A 193 2.19 -13.44 -0.80
N VAL A 194 1.38 -14.20 -0.07
CA VAL A 194 1.84 -15.42 0.59
C VAL A 194 2.25 -16.46 -0.47
N LEU A 195 1.45 -16.65 -1.52
CA LEU A 195 1.82 -17.51 -2.66
C LEU A 195 3.08 -17.01 -3.39
N ALA A 196 3.23 -15.70 -3.58
CA ALA A 196 4.45 -15.12 -4.17
C ALA A 196 5.70 -15.42 -3.31
N GLY A 197 5.57 -15.39 -1.98
CA GLY A 197 6.64 -15.80 -1.06
C GLY A 197 6.99 -17.28 -1.22
N LEU A 198 6.00 -18.16 -1.28
CA LEU A 198 6.20 -19.60 -1.53
C LEU A 198 6.84 -19.88 -2.89
N LEU A 199 6.50 -19.11 -3.93
CA LEU A 199 7.17 -19.18 -5.25
C LEU A 199 8.66 -18.86 -5.12
N ILE A 200 9.02 -17.78 -4.40
CA ILE A 200 10.42 -17.43 -4.17
C ILE A 200 11.13 -18.61 -3.50
N GLU A 201 10.57 -19.19 -2.47
CA GLU A 201 11.18 -20.33 -1.74
C GLU A 201 11.32 -21.57 -2.62
N THR A 202 10.29 -21.92 -3.38
CA THR A 202 10.31 -23.08 -4.28
C THR A 202 11.37 -22.93 -5.37
N ILE A 203 11.45 -21.75 -6.00
CA ILE A 203 12.36 -21.51 -7.13
C ILE A 203 13.81 -21.40 -6.65
N THR A 204 14.05 -20.79 -5.49
CA THR A 204 15.41 -20.49 -5.02
C THR A 204 15.97 -21.55 -4.09
N GLY A 205 15.13 -22.32 -3.39
CA GLY A 205 15.52 -23.21 -2.33
C GLY A 205 15.93 -22.50 -1.03
N ASN A 206 15.73 -21.18 -0.93
CA ASN A 206 16.04 -20.35 0.22
C ASN A 206 14.75 -19.73 0.78
N ASP A 207 14.78 -19.30 2.05
CA ASP A 207 13.66 -18.57 2.63
C ASP A 207 13.42 -17.21 1.92
N ALA A 208 12.16 -16.81 1.76
CA ALA A 208 11.78 -15.60 1.03
C ALA A 208 12.37 -14.33 1.65
N ALA A 209 12.43 -14.24 2.98
CA ALA A 209 13.00 -13.10 3.70
C ALA A 209 14.51 -12.99 3.42
N GLY A 210 15.23 -14.10 3.40
CA GLY A 210 16.65 -14.18 3.05
C GLY A 210 16.92 -13.74 1.61
N GLU A 211 16.04 -14.11 0.67
CA GLU A 211 16.15 -13.68 -0.73
C GLU A 211 15.95 -12.15 -0.86
N VAL A 212 14.92 -11.58 -0.26
CA VAL A 212 14.73 -10.11 -0.22
C VAL A 212 15.95 -9.44 0.41
N GLN A 213 16.44 -9.97 1.53
CA GLN A 213 17.62 -9.43 2.20
C GLN A 213 18.86 -9.44 1.29
N ARG A 214 19.11 -10.56 0.62
CA ARG A 214 20.28 -10.73 -0.26
C ARG A 214 20.19 -9.87 -1.50
N ARG A 215 19.02 -9.81 -2.12
CA ARG A 215 18.80 -9.18 -3.44
C ARG A 215 18.56 -7.68 -3.36
N ILE A 216 17.96 -7.20 -2.27
CA ILE A 216 17.50 -5.81 -2.15
C ILE A 216 18.13 -5.10 -0.95
N LEU A 217 17.93 -5.65 0.28
CA LEU A 217 18.29 -4.89 1.48
C LEU A 217 19.79 -4.67 1.62
N ARG A 218 20.60 -5.71 1.38
CA ARG A 218 22.08 -5.61 1.46
C ARG A 218 22.68 -4.72 0.37
N PRO A 219 22.35 -4.90 -0.93
CA PRO A 219 22.89 -4.05 -2.00
C PRO A 219 22.58 -2.57 -1.79
N LEU A 220 21.36 -2.24 -1.37
CA LEU A 220 20.92 -0.87 -1.13
C LEU A 220 21.28 -0.36 0.28
N ARG A 221 21.90 -1.19 1.14
CA ARG A 221 22.28 -0.87 2.53
C ARG A 221 21.10 -0.40 3.38
N LEU A 222 19.93 -1.02 3.23
CA LEU A 222 18.72 -0.67 3.98
C LEU A 222 18.80 -1.25 5.40
N THR A 223 19.62 -0.66 6.25
CA THR A 223 19.94 -1.21 7.59
C THR A 223 18.81 -1.04 8.61
N GLY A 224 17.83 -0.18 8.31
CA GLY A 224 16.62 -0.01 9.09
C GLY A 224 15.49 -0.94 8.70
N THR A 225 15.68 -1.77 7.66
CA THR A 225 14.65 -2.63 7.06
C THR A 225 14.92 -4.10 7.32
N SER A 226 13.89 -4.87 7.70
CA SER A 226 14.00 -6.31 8.01
C SER A 226 12.65 -7.02 8.01
N PHE A 227 12.71 -8.35 7.89
CA PHE A 227 11.61 -9.24 8.22
C PHE A 227 11.74 -9.67 9.69
N PRO A 228 10.71 -9.50 10.54
CA PRO A 228 10.77 -9.92 11.94
C PRO A 228 10.53 -11.43 12.11
N GLY A 229 9.86 -12.06 11.14
CA GLY A 229 9.41 -13.45 11.26
C GLY A 229 8.47 -13.62 12.45
N THR A 230 8.81 -14.51 13.39
CA THR A 230 8.02 -14.77 14.60
C THR A 230 8.41 -13.92 15.80
N ASP A 231 9.45 -13.07 15.71
CA ASP A 231 9.79 -12.14 16.81
C ASP A 231 8.72 -11.04 16.90
N PRO A 232 7.96 -10.97 18.01
CA PRO A 232 6.90 -9.97 18.13
C PRO A 232 7.43 -8.53 18.27
N ARG A 233 8.75 -8.36 18.53
CA ARG A 233 9.36 -7.07 18.81
C ARG A 233 9.94 -6.43 17.55
N ILE A 234 9.85 -5.12 17.48
CA ILE A 234 10.62 -4.32 16.51
C ILE A 234 12.02 -4.11 17.10
N ARG A 235 13.04 -4.70 16.50
CA ARG A 235 14.41 -4.58 16.97
C ARG A 235 15.02 -3.22 16.64
N GLY A 236 15.79 -2.65 17.57
CA GLY A 236 16.45 -1.35 17.45
C GLY A 236 15.52 -0.16 17.77
N PRO A 237 15.91 1.08 17.44
CA PRO A 237 15.09 2.26 17.67
C PRO A 237 13.79 2.21 16.85
N HIS A 238 12.65 2.27 17.53
CA HIS A 238 11.34 2.13 16.90
C HIS A 238 10.27 2.96 17.63
N SER A 239 9.11 3.14 16.99
CA SER A 239 7.89 3.65 17.63
C SER A 239 7.09 2.51 18.26
N GLY A 240 6.30 2.81 19.28
CA GLY A 240 5.19 1.96 19.69
C GLY A 240 4.15 1.85 18.60
N ALA A 241 3.24 0.88 18.72
CA ALA A 241 2.17 0.60 17.80
C ALA A 241 0.83 0.57 18.56
N TYR A 242 -0.18 1.27 18.05
CA TYR A 242 -1.44 1.45 18.74
C TYR A 242 -2.63 1.10 17.86
N PHE A 243 -3.62 0.45 18.46
CA PHE A 243 -4.82 -0.03 17.79
C PHE A 243 -6.05 0.54 18.49
N ALA A 244 -6.96 1.18 17.77
CA ALA A 244 -7.98 2.00 18.40
C ALA A 244 -9.41 1.88 17.83
N PRO A 245 -10.02 0.70 17.66
CA PRO A 245 -11.43 0.67 17.32
C PRO A 245 -12.37 1.03 18.49
N PHE A 246 -11.97 0.75 19.74
CA PHE A 246 -12.77 1.00 20.96
C PHE A 246 -11.90 1.45 22.14
N GLY A 247 -11.02 2.40 21.90
CA GLY A 247 -10.00 2.85 22.84
C GLY A 247 -8.60 2.38 22.42
N VAL A 248 -7.61 3.17 22.81
CA VAL A 248 -6.22 2.96 22.36
C VAL A 248 -5.58 1.79 23.13
N ARG A 249 -5.13 0.78 22.41
CA ARG A 249 -4.39 -0.37 22.93
C ARG A 249 -2.96 -0.36 22.42
N ASP A 250 -2.02 -0.69 23.29
CA ASP A 250 -0.63 -0.94 22.89
C ASP A 250 -0.49 -2.35 22.28
N VAL A 251 -0.06 -2.39 21.04
CA VAL A 251 0.19 -3.61 20.23
C VAL A 251 1.63 -3.59 19.68
N SER A 252 2.54 -2.92 20.41
CA SER A 252 3.94 -2.79 20.02
C SER A 252 4.64 -4.14 19.88
N GLU A 253 4.31 -5.10 20.73
CA GLU A 253 4.75 -6.49 20.60
C GLU A 253 3.64 -7.31 19.94
N PHE A 254 3.87 -7.77 18.70
CA PHE A 254 2.88 -8.49 17.90
C PHE A 254 3.60 -9.46 16.95
N ASN A 255 3.28 -10.75 17.00
CA ASN A 255 3.77 -11.73 16.06
C ASN A 255 3.20 -11.46 14.66
N MET A 256 4.06 -11.12 13.72
CA MET A 256 3.65 -10.68 12.37
C MET A 256 3.58 -11.83 11.36
N SER A 257 3.79 -13.10 11.77
CA SER A 257 3.75 -14.25 10.87
C SER A 257 2.40 -14.39 10.11
N TRP A 258 1.32 -13.85 10.68
CA TRP A 258 0.02 -13.79 10.00
C TRP A 258 0.03 -12.95 8.71
N ALA A 259 0.95 -12.02 8.57
CA ALA A 259 1.09 -11.18 7.39
C ALA A 259 2.22 -11.67 6.46
N TRP A 260 3.26 -12.28 7.01
CA TRP A 260 4.43 -12.82 6.32
C TRP A 260 4.85 -11.97 5.11
N THR A 261 5.06 -12.57 3.92
CA THR A 261 5.42 -11.86 2.67
C THR A 261 4.35 -10.89 2.14
N ALA A 262 3.14 -10.93 2.69
CA ALA A 262 2.10 -9.97 2.37
C ALA A 262 2.22 -8.65 3.17
N GLY A 263 2.95 -8.62 4.34
CA GLY A 263 2.89 -7.40 5.14
C GLY A 263 3.73 -7.34 6.42
N GLU A 264 4.67 -8.25 6.70
CA GLU A 264 5.33 -8.28 8.00
C GLU A 264 6.53 -7.34 8.16
N MET A 265 7.07 -6.76 7.06
CA MET A 265 8.31 -6.02 7.11
C MET A 265 8.25 -4.79 8.03
N ILE A 266 9.42 -4.50 8.56
CA ILE A 266 9.74 -3.31 9.35
C ILE A 266 10.70 -2.46 8.51
N ALA A 267 10.51 -1.12 8.49
CA ALA A 267 11.43 -0.21 7.83
C ALA A 267 11.47 1.16 8.51
N THR A 268 12.40 2.01 8.06
CA THR A 268 12.38 3.47 8.24
C THR A 268 11.83 4.11 6.98
N THR A 269 11.22 5.30 7.10
CA THR A 269 10.76 6.08 5.93
C THR A 269 11.91 6.44 4.97
N ALA A 270 13.11 6.59 5.49
CA ALA A 270 14.30 6.86 4.69
C ALA A 270 14.73 5.66 3.83
N ASP A 271 14.65 4.44 4.39
CA ASP A 271 14.94 3.22 3.64
C ASP A 271 13.89 3.00 2.54
N LEU A 272 12.62 3.31 2.80
CA LEU A 272 11.55 3.25 1.79
C LEU A 272 11.86 4.19 0.61
N ASN A 273 12.19 5.47 0.87
CA ASN A 273 12.58 6.39 -0.20
C ASN A 273 13.81 5.88 -0.98
N THR A 274 14.77 5.24 -0.31
CA THR A 274 15.96 4.67 -0.97
C THR A 274 15.58 3.49 -1.86
N PHE A 275 14.73 2.59 -1.37
CA PHE A 275 14.26 1.43 -2.12
C PHE A 275 13.48 1.85 -3.37
N PHE A 276 12.46 2.69 -3.23
CA PHE A 276 11.62 3.10 -4.37
C PHE A 276 12.41 3.90 -5.40
N ARG A 277 13.39 4.71 -4.98
CA ARG A 277 14.27 5.39 -5.93
C ARG A 277 15.10 4.41 -6.76
N ALA A 278 15.67 3.40 -6.13
CA ALA A 278 16.45 2.38 -6.83
C ALA A 278 15.55 1.55 -7.76
N LEU A 279 14.33 1.20 -7.31
CA LEU A 279 13.37 0.45 -8.11
C LEU A 279 12.92 1.23 -9.35
N LEU A 280 12.38 2.44 -9.16
CA LEU A 280 11.86 3.27 -10.24
C LEU A 280 12.98 3.83 -11.14
N GLY A 281 14.19 3.96 -10.60
CA GLY A 281 15.40 4.33 -11.35
C GLY A 281 15.98 3.23 -12.22
N GLY A 282 15.47 1.98 -12.12
CA GLY A 282 15.93 0.85 -12.91
C GLY A 282 17.19 0.16 -12.37
N ASP A 283 17.57 0.42 -11.10
CA ASP A 283 18.75 -0.22 -10.50
C ASP A 283 18.48 -1.67 -10.06
N LEU A 284 17.20 -2.08 -9.96
CA LEU A 284 16.82 -3.38 -9.41
C LEU A 284 16.24 -4.36 -10.45
N LEU A 285 15.73 -3.86 -11.57
CA LEU A 285 15.07 -4.63 -12.63
C LEU A 285 15.57 -4.19 -14.00
N SER A 286 15.49 -5.08 -14.97
CA SER A 286 15.71 -4.72 -16.37
C SER A 286 14.66 -3.69 -16.83
N PRO A 287 14.95 -2.85 -17.83
CA PRO A 287 13.97 -1.90 -18.36
C PRO A 287 12.64 -2.55 -18.77
N THR A 288 12.71 -3.70 -19.42
CA THR A 288 11.51 -4.45 -19.85
C THR A 288 10.66 -4.90 -18.66
N THR A 289 11.29 -5.50 -17.65
CA THR A 289 10.59 -6.00 -16.47
C THR A 289 10.07 -4.87 -15.59
N LEU A 290 10.76 -3.74 -15.56
CA LEU A 290 10.24 -2.54 -14.87
C LEU A 290 8.99 -1.99 -15.58
N GLU A 291 8.95 -1.95 -16.90
CA GLU A 291 7.73 -1.54 -17.63
C GLU A 291 6.57 -2.53 -17.40
N GLU A 292 6.84 -3.83 -17.38
CA GLU A 292 5.86 -4.85 -16.98
C GLU A 292 5.33 -4.59 -15.56
N MET A 293 6.21 -4.26 -14.61
CA MET A 293 5.85 -3.93 -13.24
C MET A 293 4.90 -2.74 -13.15
N LEU A 294 5.10 -1.74 -14.00
CA LEU A 294 4.33 -0.50 -14.02
C LEU A 294 3.12 -0.54 -14.95
N THR A 295 2.93 -1.63 -15.69
CA THR A 295 1.71 -1.86 -16.48
C THR A 295 0.59 -2.32 -15.56
N GLY A 296 -0.35 -1.43 -15.29
CA GLY A 296 -1.38 -1.63 -14.28
C GLY A 296 -2.74 -2.02 -14.82
N VAL A 297 -3.54 -2.65 -13.97
CA VAL A 297 -4.98 -2.85 -14.15
C VAL A 297 -5.75 -1.80 -13.33
N PRO A 298 -6.88 -1.27 -13.82
CA PRO A 298 -7.68 -0.32 -13.04
C PRO A 298 -8.06 -0.90 -11.68
N MET A 299 -7.80 -0.16 -10.60
CA MET A 299 -8.20 -0.56 -9.25
C MET A 299 -9.72 -0.44 -9.05
N LEU A 300 -10.34 0.53 -9.70
CA LEU A 300 -11.79 0.75 -9.75
C LEU A 300 -12.23 0.70 -11.22
N PRO A 301 -12.82 -0.40 -11.71
CA PRO A 301 -13.19 -0.52 -13.12
C PRO A 301 -14.12 0.59 -13.63
N GLU A 302 -14.99 1.10 -12.74
CA GLU A 302 -15.93 2.19 -13.05
C GLU A 302 -15.28 3.58 -13.04
N GLN A 303 -14.06 3.70 -12.50
CA GLN A 303 -13.27 4.92 -12.38
C GLN A 303 -11.79 4.63 -12.69
N PRO A 304 -11.46 4.23 -13.92
CA PRO A 304 -10.10 3.83 -14.29
C PRO A 304 -9.07 4.94 -14.09
N GLU A 305 -9.52 6.19 -14.11
CA GLU A 305 -8.70 7.37 -13.85
C GLU A 305 -8.32 7.53 -12.36
N ALA A 306 -8.93 6.77 -11.44
CA ALA A 306 -8.61 6.86 -10.02
C ALA A 306 -7.27 6.21 -9.66
N GLY A 307 -6.67 5.45 -10.58
CA GLY A 307 -5.37 4.81 -10.41
C GLY A 307 -5.37 3.36 -10.86
N SER A 308 -4.19 2.81 -11.01
CA SER A 308 -3.98 1.44 -11.48
C SER A 308 -3.03 0.66 -10.59
N TYR A 309 -3.20 -0.66 -10.53
CA TYR A 309 -2.31 -1.57 -9.79
C TYR A 309 -1.49 -2.40 -10.76
N GLY A 310 -0.18 -2.23 -10.70
CA GLY A 310 0.80 -3.00 -11.46
C GLY A 310 1.21 -4.29 -10.74
N LEU A 311 2.48 -4.69 -10.84
CA LEU A 311 3.00 -5.89 -10.18
C LEU A 311 3.57 -5.53 -8.80
N GLY A 312 2.73 -5.42 -7.79
CA GLY A 312 3.12 -5.09 -6.41
C GLY A 312 3.42 -3.63 -6.14
N ILE A 313 2.97 -2.77 -7.00
CA ILE A 313 3.05 -1.32 -6.93
C ILE A 313 1.80 -0.73 -7.57
N TYR A 314 1.33 0.42 -7.11
CA TYR A 314 0.21 1.09 -7.78
C TYR A 314 0.54 2.54 -8.13
N SER A 315 -0.18 3.08 -9.10
CA SER A 315 -0.10 4.49 -9.48
C SER A 315 -1.32 5.25 -9.02
N LEU A 316 -1.08 6.51 -8.64
CA LEU A 316 -2.11 7.49 -8.34
C LEU A 316 -1.90 8.73 -9.20
N PRO A 317 -2.88 9.14 -10.00
CA PRO A 317 -2.87 10.44 -10.64
C PRO A 317 -3.08 11.52 -9.57
N THR A 318 -2.27 12.56 -9.63
CA THR A 318 -2.36 13.74 -8.76
C THR A 318 -2.32 15.01 -9.62
N PRO A 319 -2.71 16.17 -9.08
CA PRO A 319 -2.54 17.44 -9.82
C PRO A 319 -1.09 17.74 -10.25
N CYS A 320 -0.11 17.09 -9.61
CA CYS A 320 1.33 17.28 -9.87
C CYS A 320 1.96 16.15 -10.69
N GLY A 321 1.16 15.31 -11.31
CA GLY A 321 1.58 14.17 -12.09
C GLY A 321 1.22 12.83 -11.46
N GLU A 322 1.71 11.75 -12.06
CA GLU A 322 1.48 10.40 -11.59
C GLU A 322 2.52 9.99 -10.56
N PHE A 323 2.07 9.43 -9.45
CA PHE A 323 2.93 8.92 -8.38
C PHE A 323 2.76 7.42 -8.22
N TRP A 324 3.88 6.74 -8.02
CA TRP A 324 3.98 5.29 -7.90
C TRP A 324 4.42 4.91 -6.49
N GLY A 325 3.87 3.83 -5.95
CA GLY A 325 4.27 3.36 -4.63
C GLY A 325 3.31 2.32 -4.07
N HIS A 326 3.25 2.28 -2.75
CA HIS A 326 2.32 1.44 -2.03
C HIS A 326 2.01 2.03 -0.66
N ASP A 327 0.78 1.84 -0.19
CA ASP A 327 0.41 2.06 1.19
C ASP A 327 0.49 0.76 2.01
N GLY A 328 0.42 0.87 3.30
CA GLY A 328 0.46 -0.27 4.19
C GLY A 328 -0.37 -0.07 5.44
N ALA A 329 -1.19 -1.06 5.75
CA ALA A 329 -1.95 -1.13 6.98
C ALA A 329 -1.67 -2.45 7.69
N VAL A 330 -1.30 -2.37 8.95
CA VAL A 330 -1.20 -3.52 9.87
C VAL A 330 -1.70 -3.11 11.24
N ILE A 331 -1.86 -4.09 12.13
CA ILE A 331 -2.22 -3.82 13.51
C ILE A 331 -1.20 -2.87 14.14
N GLY A 332 -1.62 -1.62 14.41
CA GLY A 332 -0.85 -0.60 15.11
C GLY A 332 -0.06 0.41 14.25
N HIS A 333 0.09 0.19 12.95
CA HIS A 333 0.78 1.13 12.06
C HIS A 333 0.07 1.28 10.72
N LEU A 334 0.12 2.50 10.18
CA LEU A 334 -0.21 2.79 8.80
C LEU A 334 0.98 3.49 8.13
N THR A 335 1.18 3.25 6.84
CA THR A 335 2.30 3.75 6.04
C THR A 335 1.81 4.19 4.67
N TYR A 336 2.36 5.29 4.14
CA TYR A 336 2.30 5.66 2.73
C TYR A 336 3.70 5.88 2.19
N SER A 337 3.96 5.39 0.98
CA SER A 337 5.24 5.58 0.29
C SER A 337 4.95 5.80 -1.20
N MET A 338 5.05 7.06 -1.67
CA MET A 338 4.68 7.48 -3.02
C MET A 338 5.81 8.31 -3.66
N HIS A 339 6.06 8.08 -4.94
CA HIS A 339 7.23 8.55 -5.63
C HIS A 339 6.89 8.90 -7.08
N SER A 340 7.42 10.01 -7.59
CA SER A 340 7.36 10.30 -9.04
C SER A 340 8.12 9.21 -9.83
N ARG A 341 7.69 8.97 -11.05
CA ARG A 341 8.27 7.94 -11.92
C ARG A 341 9.79 8.07 -12.08
N ASP A 342 10.30 9.29 -12.09
CA ASP A 342 11.73 9.61 -12.21
C ASP A 342 12.47 9.58 -10.85
N GLY A 343 11.78 9.29 -9.75
CA GLY A 343 12.35 9.24 -8.41
C GLY A 343 12.80 10.60 -7.85
N THR A 344 12.51 11.71 -8.52
CA THR A 344 12.94 13.05 -8.08
C THR A 344 12.11 13.58 -6.94
N ARG A 345 10.78 13.28 -6.92
CA ARG A 345 9.87 13.64 -5.84
C ARG A 345 9.44 12.39 -5.10
N GLN A 346 9.67 12.35 -3.78
CA GLN A 346 9.40 11.19 -2.95
C GLN A 346 8.81 11.58 -1.61
N VAL A 347 7.83 10.83 -1.13
CA VAL A 347 7.33 10.90 0.24
C VAL A 347 7.13 9.50 0.79
N SER A 348 7.68 9.24 1.97
CA SER A 348 7.31 8.11 2.81
C SER A 348 6.92 8.62 4.19
N SER A 349 5.76 8.23 4.68
CA SER A 349 5.22 8.66 5.98
C SER A 349 4.60 7.47 6.70
N GLY A 350 4.72 7.46 8.02
CA GLY A 350 4.11 6.47 8.89
C GLY A 350 3.42 7.12 10.08
N ILE A 351 2.33 6.51 10.53
CA ILE A 351 1.65 6.84 11.78
C ILE A 351 1.56 5.60 12.66
N ASN A 352 1.64 5.78 13.97
CA ASN A 352 1.65 4.69 14.94
C ASN A 352 0.27 4.41 15.55
N LEU A 353 -0.79 4.56 14.75
CA LEU A 353 -2.18 4.23 15.10
C LEU A 353 -2.87 3.60 13.90
N SER A 354 -3.66 2.56 14.12
CA SER A 354 -4.50 1.95 13.08
C SER A 354 -5.91 1.66 13.58
N HIS A 355 -6.87 1.43 12.65
CA HIS A 355 -8.25 1.06 12.90
C HIS A 355 -9.04 2.08 13.76
N TYR A 356 -8.71 3.36 13.63
CA TYR A 356 -9.38 4.46 14.34
C TYR A 356 -10.69 4.91 13.66
N GLN A 357 -10.97 4.48 12.43
CA GLN A 357 -12.11 4.95 11.62
C GLN A 357 -13.41 4.23 11.90
N ILE A 358 -13.41 3.15 12.67
CA ILE A 358 -14.60 2.32 12.90
C ILE A 358 -15.71 3.11 13.56
N GLY A 359 -16.87 3.22 12.88
CA GLY A 359 -18.06 3.91 13.37
C GLY A 359 -17.99 5.44 13.35
N LEU A 360 -17.00 6.02 12.70
CA LEU A 360 -16.78 7.47 12.60
C LEU A 360 -17.02 8.00 11.18
N PRO A 361 -17.23 9.33 11.01
CA PRO A 361 -17.41 9.93 9.68
C PRO A 361 -16.23 9.66 8.75
N ASP A 362 -16.51 9.45 7.48
CA ASP A 362 -15.52 9.35 6.41
C ASP A 362 -15.54 10.64 5.57
N PRO A 363 -14.40 11.33 5.32
CA PRO A 363 -13.07 11.01 5.85
C PRO A 363 -12.88 11.41 7.32
N HIS A 364 -12.11 10.60 8.06
CA HIS A 364 -11.77 10.89 9.45
C HIS A 364 -10.80 12.10 9.54
N PRO A 365 -10.85 12.94 10.60
CA PRO A 365 -9.92 14.07 10.76
C PRO A 365 -8.43 13.70 10.68
N ILE A 366 -8.05 12.52 11.16
CA ILE A 366 -6.69 11.99 11.03
C ILE A 366 -6.33 11.80 9.53
N ASP A 367 -7.25 11.23 8.74
CA ASP A 367 -7.02 11.01 7.31
C ASP A 367 -6.84 12.34 6.57
N ILE A 368 -7.70 13.32 6.87
CA ILE A 368 -7.60 14.67 6.28
C ILE A 368 -6.23 15.29 6.60
N ALA A 369 -5.80 15.26 7.86
CA ALA A 369 -4.51 15.83 8.26
C ALA A 369 -3.33 15.09 7.62
N TRP A 370 -3.37 13.76 7.59
CA TRP A 370 -2.29 12.95 7.02
C TRP A 370 -2.21 13.07 5.49
N TYR A 371 -3.35 13.05 4.79
CA TYR A 371 -3.37 13.29 3.35
C TYR A 371 -2.92 14.71 2.99
N THR A 372 -3.27 15.71 3.80
CA THR A 372 -2.75 17.07 3.63
C THR A 372 -1.21 17.09 3.70
N LEU A 373 -0.61 16.40 4.67
CA LEU A 373 0.86 16.27 4.75
C LEU A 373 1.43 15.61 3.49
N LEU A 374 0.82 14.52 3.03
CA LEU A 374 1.29 13.79 1.84
C LEU A 374 1.19 14.66 0.59
N TYR A 375 0.06 15.35 0.38
CA TYR A 375 -0.12 16.25 -0.76
C TYR A 375 0.83 17.44 -0.72
N THR A 376 1.04 18.06 0.45
CA THR A 376 2.03 19.14 0.61
C THR A 376 3.44 18.66 0.24
N ALA A 377 3.76 17.39 0.51
CA ALA A 377 5.06 16.82 0.18
C ALA A 377 5.22 16.53 -1.32
N ILE A 378 4.18 16.04 -2.01
CA ILE A 378 4.25 15.66 -3.42
C ILE A 378 3.86 16.80 -4.37
N CYS A 379 3.00 17.73 -3.94
CA CYS A 379 2.51 18.87 -4.70
C CYS A 379 2.78 20.17 -3.95
N PRO A 380 4.02 20.66 -3.92
CA PRO A 380 4.30 21.95 -3.29
C PRO A 380 3.50 23.04 -3.99
N THR A 381 2.81 23.85 -3.20
CA THR A 381 2.04 24.98 -3.68
C THR A 381 2.96 26.07 -4.18
N ASP A 382 2.92 26.38 -5.48
CA ASP A 382 3.31 27.72 -5.94
C ASP A 382 2.24 28.70 -5.45
N GLU A 383 2.62 29.90 -5.06
CA GLU A 383 1.73 30.95 -4.54
C GLU A 383 0.50 31.23 -5.48
N ALA A 384 0.58 30.87 -6.75
CA ALA A 384 -0.50 30.97 -7.72
C ALA A 384 -1.60 29.93 -7.58
N ASN A 385 -1.32 28.76 -7.00
CA ASN A 385 -2.28 27.63 -6.82
C ASN A 385 -2.91 27.57 -5.44
N SER A 386 -2.48 28.38 -4.47
CA SER A 386 -3.01 28.39 -3.11
C SER A 386 -4.50 28.77 -2.99
N ARG A 387 -5.11 29.23 -4.08
CA ARG A 387 -6.54 29.64 -4.12
C ARG A 387 -7.51 28.51 -4.45
N SER A 388 -7.05 27.29 -4.76
CA SER A 388 -7.92 26.16 -5.09
C SER A 388 -7.90 25.03 -4.05
N ALA A 389 -7.36 25.26 -2.85
CA ALA A 389 -7.28 24.27 -1.77
C ALA A 389 -8.63 24.06 -1.07
N THR A 390 -9.71 23.81 -1.81
CA THR A 390 -11.04 23.60 -1.22
C THR A 390 -11.42 22.16 -0.98
N ALA A 391 -10.61 21.18 -1.26
CA ALA A 391 -10.66 19.81 -0.68
C ALA A 391 -9.46 19.04 -1.19
N VAL A 392 -8.55 18.66 -0.31
CA VAL A 392 -7.55 17.61 -0.60
C VAL A 392 -8.33 16.31 -0.80
N PRO A 393 -8.42 15.74 -2.01
CA PRO A 393 -9.13 14.49 -2.18
C PRO A 393 -8.42 13.40 -1.38
N PRO A 394 -9.16 12.46 -0.76
CA PRO A 394 -8.53 11.35 -0.06
C PRO A 394 -7.64 10.60 -1.04
N LEU A 395 -6.41 10.28 -0.63
CA LEU A 395 -5.56 9.36 -1.40
C LEU A 395 -6.21 7.99 -1.35
N PRO A 396 -6.49 7.35 -2.49
CA PRO A 396 -6.95 5.98 -2.51
C PRO A 396 -5.97 5.10 -1.75
N SER A 397 -6.48 4.22 -0.91
CA SER A 397 -5.69 3.23 -0.19
C SER A 397 -6.14 1.85 -0.65
N VAL A 398 -5.25 1.10 -1.32
CA VAL A 398 -5.57 -0.27 -1.74
C VAL A 398 -5.84 -1.19 -0.56
N THR A 399 -5.30 -0.86 0.61
CA THR A 399 -5.52 -1.64 1.83
C THR A 399 -6.84 -1.28 2.52
N ARG A 400 -7.52 -0.22 2.07
CA ARG A 400 -8.80 0.28 2.61
C ARG A 400 -9.95 0.23 1.60
N MET A 401 -9.73 -0.29 0.40
CA MET A 401 -10.81 -0.47 -0.58
C MET A 401 -11.87 -1.46 -0.07
N PRO A 402 -13.16 -1.28 -0.43
CA PRO A 402 -14.21 -2.21 -0.05
C PRO A 402 -13.79 -3.65 -0.40
N GLY A 403 -13.85 -4.55 0.59
CA GLY A 403 -13.39 -5.94 0.45
C GLY A 403 -11.94 -6.19 0.86
N THR A 404 -11.17 -5.17 1.24
CA THR A 404 -9.76 -5.33 1.59
C THR A 404 -9.44 -5.32 3.08
N ASN A 405 -10.36 -5.13 4.02
CA ASN A 405 -10.17 -5.28 5.48
C ASN A 405 -11.19 -4.52 6.35
N ASP A 406 -12.21 -3.90 5.76
CA ASP A 406 -13.31 -3.30 6.54
C ASP A 406 -14.31 -4.36 7.04
N ALA A 407 -13.83 -5.58 7.34
CA ALA A 407 -14.60 -6.48 8.16
C ALA A 407 -14.83 -5.76 9.48
N ALA A 408 -16.04 -5.27 9.67
CA ALA A 408 -16.47 -4.65 10.91
C ALA A 408 -16.03 -5.57 12.06
N VAL A 409 -15.08 -5.09 12.88
CA VAL A 409 -14.75 -5.78 14.13
C VAL A 409 -16.03 -5.81 14.94
N ALA A 410 -16.67 -6.96 14.99
CA ALA A 410 -17.92 -7.10 15.72
C ALA A 410 -17.68 -6.69 17.18
N VAL A 411 -18.49 -5.75 17.63
CA VAL A 411 -18.56 -5.41 19.07
C VAL A 411 -19.09 -6.64 19.78
N PRO A 412 -18.51 -7.08 20.91
CA PRO A 412 -19.07 -8.16 21.70
C PRO A 412 -20.45 -7.82 22.23
#